data_f122340920f6dfc285b829382db0f9ce
#
_entry.id   f122340920f6dfc285b829382db0f9ce
#
_cell.length_a   1.000
_cell.length_b   1.000
_cell.length_c   1.000
_cell.angle_alpha   90.00
_cell.angle_beta   90.00
_cell.angle_gamma   90.00
#
_symmetry.space_group_name_H-M   'P 1'
#
loop_
_entity.id
_entity.type
_entity.pdbx_description
1 polymer ?
#
loop_
_entity_poly.entity_id
_entity_poly.type
_entity_poly.pdbx_seq_one_letter_code
_entity_poly.pdbx_strand_id
1 'polypeptide(L)'
;LLKMKVYYDSQIEVLIKKVIIVNKNTPKIYSYEIVNSYPHDISSYTQGLEFYKGNLYESTGQYGESTIRQVDYKSGDIVRNIDLNDTYFGEGLSVLNDKIYQLTWKEGRGLVYDINRFEQIETFNYGQSKEGWGLCNDGEKFYKSDGTEFIWLLNANTLAEESYIQAYTNKGKLTNLNELEWVEGFIYANRYQKNGVAIINPKNGAIEAVIDFKDLKSKVTKHNGLDVLNGMAYNPKTETLFVTGKRWDKLFEVRIIKN
;
A
#
# COMPACT_ATOMS: atom_id res chain seq x y z
N LEU A 1 11.90 -10.41 -23.05
CA LEU A 1 12.84 -11.10 -23.94
C LEU A 1 13.05 -10.29 -25.22
N LEU A 2 14.29 -9.98 -25.56
CA LEU A 2 14.66 -9.46 -26.88
C LEU A 2 14.84 -10.64 -27.83
N LYS A 3 14.08 -10.66 -28.93
CA LYS A 3 14.21 -11.63 -30.00
C LYS A 3 14.78 -10.93 -31.24
N MET A 4 15.95 -11.32 -31.67
CA MET A 4 16.63 -10.79 -32.85
C MET A 4 16.72 -11.89 -33.89
N LYS A 5 16.30 -11.62 -35.12
CA LYS A 5 16.50 -12.49 -36.27
C LYS A 5 17.70 -11.97 -37.05
N VAL A 6 18.69 -12.81 -37.24
CA VAL A 6 19.87 -12.51 -38.07
C VAL A 6 19.74 -13.31 -39.38
N TYR A 7 19.87 -12.62 -40.52
CA TYR A 7 19.74 -13.21 -41.84
C TYR A 7 21.11 -13.20 -42.48
N TYR A 8 21.61 -14.37 -42.88
CA TYR A 8 22.87 -14.51 -43.59
C TYR A 8 22.84 -15.76 -44.48
N ASP A 9 23.42 -15.68 -45.67
CA ASP A 9 23.59 -16.80 -46.62
C ASP A 9 22.37 -17.74 -46.74
N SER A 10 21.17 -17.15 -46.92
CA SER A 10 19.90 -17.89 -47.02
C SER A 10 19.47 -18.63 -45.73
N GLN A 11 20.13 -18.36 -44.62
CA GLN A 11 19.78 -18.91 -43.32
C GLN A 11 19.23 -17.82 -42.41
N ILE A 12 18.42 -18.25 -41.40
CA ILE A 12 17.88 -17.38 -40.36
C ILE A 12 18.31 -17.94 -39.00
N GLU A 13 19.06 -17.17 -38.27
CA GLU A 13 19.36 -17.46 -36.87
C GLU A 13 18.49 -16.61 -35.95
N VAL A 14 17.93 -17.23 -34.91
CA VAL A 14 17.10 -16.54 -33.91
C VAL A 14 17.85 -16.49 -32.59
N LEU A 15 18.29 -15.29 -32.24
CA LEU A 15 18.89 -15.02 -30.92
C LEU A 15 17.83 -14.54 -29.97
N ILE A 16 17.74 -15.18 -28.82
CA ILE A 16 16.84 -14.77 -27.73
C ILE A 16 17.67 -14.37 -26.53
N LYS A 17 17.50 -13.14 -26.08
CA LYS A 17 18.20 -12.62 -24.90
C LYS A 17 17.25 -12.01 -23.89
N LYS A 18 17.41 -12.36 -22.61
CA LYS A 18 16.72 -11.69 -21.53
C LYS A 18 17.30 -10.29 -21.36
N VAL A 19 16.47 -9.29 -21.47
CA VAL A 19 16.81 -7.88 -21.23
C VAL A 19 15.99 -7.43 -20.02
N ILE A 20 16.64 -6.73 -19.10
CA ILE A 20 15.98 -6.07 -17.95
C ILE A 20 15.96 -4.59 -18.28
N ILE A 21 14.76 -4.01 -18.31
CA ILE A 21 14.58 -2.56 -18.44
C ILE A 21 14.48 -2.01 -17.02
N VAL A 22 15.29 -1.01 -16.72
CA VAL A 22 15.33 -0.34 -15.41
C VAL A 22 15.01 1.14 -15.59
N ASN A 23 14.70 1.83 -14.48
CA ASN A 23 14.53 3.28 -14.51
C ASN A 23 15.86 3.94 -14.92
N LYS A 24 15.79 4.96 -15.78
CA LYS A 24 16.97 5.74 -16.19
C LYS A 24 17.55 6.52 -15.01
N ASN A 25 16.69 7.07 -14.16
CA ASN A 25 17.08 7.97 -13.10
C ASN A 25 17.25 7.22 -11.77
N THR A 26 18.22 7.63 -10.97
CA THR A 26 18.32 7.24 -9.57
C THR A 26 17.17 7.91 -8.80
N PRO A 27 16.43 7.18 -7.97
CA PRO A 27 15.39 7.77 -7.15
C PRO A 27 15.94 8.88 -6.26
N LYS A 28 15.19 9.99 -6.15
CA LYS A 28 15.50 11.07 -5.22
C LYS A 28 15.27 10.59 -3.78
N ILE A 29 15.95 11.20 -2.83
CA ILE A 29 15.70 10.96 -1.40
C ILE A 29 14.97 12.19 -0.85
N TYR A 30 13.76 11.99 -0.36
CA TYR A 30 12.97 13.00 0.31
C TYR A 30 13.09 12.84 1.82
N SER A 31 13.02 13.96 2.51
CA SER A 31 12.94 14.04 3.96
C SER A 31 11.51 14.41 4.40
N TYR A 32 11.29 14.52 5.69
CA TYR A 32 9.99 14.90 6.24
C TYR A 32 10.16 15.78 7.49
N GLU A 33 9.14 16.55 7.78
CA GLU A 33 8.93 17.30 9.01
C GLU A 33 7.72 16.77 9.73
N ILE A 34 7.80 16.52 11.04
CA ILE A 34 6.65 16.15 11.86
C ILE A 34 5.87 17.42 12.18
N VAL A 35 4.64 17.48 11.71
CA VAL A 35 3.69 18.57 11.97
C VAL A 35 2.98 18.32 13.30
N ASN A 36 2.45 17.10 13.49
CA ASN A 36 1.75 16.68 14.71
C ASN A 36 2.03 15.20 15.02
N SER A 37 1.68 14.81 16.24
CA SER A 37 1.68 13.42 16.68
C SER A 37 0.41 13.17 17.47
N TYR A 38 -0.34 12.14 17.10
CA TYR A 38 -1.60 11.77 17.70
C TYR A 38 -1.50 10.39 18.37
N PRO A 39 -2.36 10.08 19.36
CA PRO A 39 -2.46 8.74 19.91
C PRO A 39 -2.84 7.72 18.83
N HIS A 40 -2.35 6.49 18.94
CA HIS A 40 -2.73 5.36 18.11
C HIS A 40 -2.82 4.10 18.96
N ASP A 41 -3.74 3.20 18.64
CA ASP A 41 -3.98 1.99 19.42
C ASP A 41 -2.86 0.96 19.20
N ILE A 42 -2.13 0.64 20.26
CA ILE A 42 -1.04 -0.34 20.23
C ILE A 42 -1.49 -1.77 19.93
N SER A 43 -2.78 -2.06 19.99
CA SER A 43 -3.32 -3.35 19.54
C SER A 43 -3.41 -3.44 18.02
N SER A 44 -3.36 -2.30 17.32
CA SER A 44 -3.46 -2.24 15.86
C SER A 44 -2.23 -2.82 15.17
N TYR A 45 -2.37 -3.99 14.59
CA TYR A 45 -1.40 -4.51 13.62
C TYR A 45 -1.73 -3.93 12.25
N THR A 46 -1.43 -2.63 12.06
CA THR A 46 -1.88 -1.83 10.91
C THR A 46 -1.41 -2.42 9.58
N GLN A 47 -2.36 -2.64 8.68
CA GLN A 47 -2.14 -3.18 7.34
C GLN A 47 -2.65 -2.27 6.23
N GLY A 48 -3.53 -1.36 6.54
CA GLY A 48 -4.02 -0.34 5.63
C GLY A 48 -4.58 0.86 6.38
N LEU A 49 -4.43 2.05 5.81
CA LEU A 49 -4.86 3.31 6.40
C LEU A 49 -5.29 4.26 5.29
N GLU A 50 -6.47 4.88 5.38
CA GLU A 50 -6.93 5.82 4.36
C GLU A 50 -7.88 6.88 4.94
N PHE A 51 -7.72 8.13 4.50
CA PHE A 51 -8.71 9.18 4.75
C PHE A 51 -9.80 9.17 3.68
N TYR A 52 -11.05 9.12 4.12
CA TYR A 52 -12.20 9.30 3.25
C TYR A 52 -13.22 10.26 3.85
N LYS A 53 -13.57 11.33 3.12
CA LYS A 53 -14.52 12.37 3.57
C LYS A 53 -14.19 12.92 4.98
N GLY A 54 -12.89 13.00 5.31
CA GLY A 54 -12.40 13.55 6.59
C GLY A 54 -12.38 12.57 7.76
N ASN A 55 -12.80 11.32 7.58
CA ASN A 55 -12.68 10.24 8.54
C ASN A 55 -11.47 9.37 8.21
N LEU A 56 -10.81 8.84 9.23
CA LEU A 56 -9.72 7.88 9.07
C LEU A 56 -10.27 6.45 9.19
N TYR A 57 -9.93 5.60 8.24
CA TYR A 57 -10.24 4.18 8.23
C TYR A 57 -8.96 3.38 8.35
N GLU A 58 -9.00 2.32 9.14
CA GLU A 58 -7.86 1.45 9.39
C GLU A 58 -8.25 -0.02 9.22
N SER A 59 -7.38 -0.77 8.54
CA SER A 59 -7.41 -2.23 8.49
C SER A 59 -6.28 -2.78 9.33
N THR A 60 -6.59 -3.74 10.20
CA THR A 60 -5.59 -4.45 11.01
C THR A 60 -5.50 -5.91 10.61
N GLY A 61 -4.30 -6.50 10.79
CA GLY A 61 -4.02 -7.90 10.53
C GLY A 61 -3.93 -8.73 11.80
N GLN A 62 -3.62 -9.98 11.65
CA GLN A 62 -3.49 -11.11 12.58
C GLN A 62 -4.76 -11.98 12.60
N TYR A 63 -4.57 -13.30 12.50
CA TYR A 63 -5.66 -14.25 12.60
C TYR A 63 -6.34 -14.16 13.98
N GLY A 64 -7.66 -14.01 13.99
CA GLY A 64 -8.46 -13.82 15.22
C GLY A 64 -8.40 -12.42 15.82
N GLU A 65 -7.60 -11.48 15.23
CA GLU A 65 -7.47 -10.10 15.72
C GLU A 65 -7.72 -9.05 14.62
N SER A 66 -7.96 -9.50 13.38
CA SER A 66 -8.12 -8.61 12.21
C SER A 66 -9.42 -7.82 12.28
N THR A 67 -9.34 -6.54 11.95
CA THR A 67 -10.51 -5.64 12.00
C THR A 67 -10.54 -4.66 10.83
N ILE A 68 -11.73 -4.08 10.60
CA ILE A 68 -11.92 -2.79 9.92
C ILE A 68 -12.40 -1.78 10.94
N ARG A 69 -11.78 -0.61 10.98
CA ARG A 69 -12.07 0.44 11.95
C ARG A 69 -12.31 1.79 11.28
N GLN A 70 -13.20 2.57 11.87
CA GLN A 70 -13.23 4.02 11.73
C GLN A 70 -12.64 4.62 13.00
N VAL A 71 -11.65 5.49 12.87
CA VAL A 71 -10.86 6.02 13.99
C VAL A 71 -10.99 7.54 14.05
N ASP A 72 -11.21 8.09 15.23
CA ASP A 72 -10.92 9.51 15.46
C ASP A 72 -9.40 9.67 15.60
N TYR A 73 -8.76 10.13 14.56
CA TYR A 73 -7.30 10.23 14.52
C TYR A 73 -6.72 11.21 15.55
N LYS A 74 -7.55 12.14 16.10
CA LYS A 74 -7.07 13.13 17.09
C LYS A 74 -6.98 12.55 18.49
N SER A 75 -7.99 11.75 18.88
CA SER A 75 -8.02 11.09 20.19
C SER A 75 -7.41 9.68 20.15
N GLY A 76 -7.36 9.04 18.97
CA GLY A 76 -7.00 7.63 18.81
C GLY A 76 -8.15 6.67 19.09
N ASP A 77 -9.36 7.19 19.38
CA ASP A 77 -10.51 6.36 19.73
C ASP A 77 -11.08 5.63 18.53
N ILE A 78 -11.44 4.37 18.72
CA ILE A 78 -12.15 3.55 17.74
C ILE A 78 -13.63 3.95 17.77
N VAL A 79 -14.10 4.63 16.73
CA VAL A 79 -15.50 5.10 16.60
C VAL A 79 -16.42 3.95 16.18
N ARG A 80 -15.96 3.12 15.25
CA ARG A 80 -16.69 1.94 14.72
C ARG A 80 -15.69 0.82 14.46
N ASN A 81 -16.12 -0.43 14.65
CA ASN A 81 -15.30 -1.62 14.49
C ASN A 81 -16.09 -2.77 13.85
N ILE A 82 -15.46 -3.53 13.00
CA ILE A 82 -15.91 -4.83 12.51
C ILE A 82 -14.76 -5.81 12.73
N ASP A 83 -15.01 -6.87 13.50
CA ASP A 83 -14.08 -7.98 13.61
C ASP A 83 -14.22 -8.89 12.38
N LEU A 84 -13.11 -9.28 11.79
CA LEU A 84 -13.11 -10.26 10.73
C LEU A 84 -13.32 -11.66 11.29
N ASN A 85 -13.75 -12.59 10.43
CA ASN A 85 -13.72 -14.01 10.78
C ASN A 85 -12.28 -14.43 11.11
N ASP A 86 -12.09 -15.24 12.16
CA ASP A 86 -10.79 -15.67 12.68
C ASP A 86 -9.89 -16.34 11.64
N THR A 87 -10.47 -16.85 10.55
CA THR A 87 -9.76 -17.48 9.43
C THR A 87 -9.14 -16.49 8.46
N TYR A 88 -9.42 -15.19 8.60
CA TYR A 88 -8.90 -14.14 7.75
C TYR A 88 -7.77 -13.37 8.42
N PHE A 89 -6.72 -13.12 7.67
CA PHE A 89 -5.72 -12.13 8.01
C PHE A 89 -6.01 -10.87 7.19
N GLY A 90 -6.52 -9.81 7.83
CA GLY A 90 -6.82 -8.53 7.19
C GLY A 90 -5.56 -7.84 6.70
N GLU A 91 -5.63 -7.25 5.51
CA GLU A 91 -4.54 -6.57 4.84
C GLU A 91 -4.95 -5.17 4.38
N GLY A 92 -4.34 -4.62 3.35
CA GLY A 92 -4.59 -3.27 2.86
C GLY A 92 -6.06 -2.95 2.63
N LEU A 93 -6.44 -1.71 2.88
CA LEU A 93 -7.79 -1.20 2.61
C LEU A 93 -7.76 -0.06 1.60
N SER A 94 -8.87 0.17 0.94
CA SER A 94 -9.13 1.40 0.20
C SER A 94 -10.61 1.73 0.16
N VAL A 95 -10.96 3.02 0.09
CA VAL A 95 -12.35 3.47 0.13
C VAL A 95 -12.72 4.14 -1.18
N LEU A 96 -13.76 3.64 -1.85
CA LEU A 96 -14.27 4.20 -3.10
C LEU A 96 -15.78 4.11 -3.16
N ASN A 97 -16.46 5.19 -3.55
CA ASN A 97 -17.92 5.25 -3.74
C ASN A 97 -18.72 4.76 -2.52
N ASP A 98 -18.34 5.23 -1.32
CA ASP A 98 -18.96 4.87 -0.05
C ASP A 98 -18.93 3.37 0.29
N LYS A 99 -17.94 2.64 -0.27
CA LYS A 99 -17.61 1.26 0.09
C LYS A 99 -16.16 1.17 0.56
N ILE A 100 -15.92 0.35 1.57
CA ILE A 100 -14.57 -0.01 2.02
C ILE A 100 -14.22 -1.36 1.40
N TYR A 101 -13.06 -1.43 0.79
CA TYR A 101 -12.48 -2.65 0.21
C TYR A 101 -11.28 -3.04 1.07
N GLN A 102 -11.28 -4.27 1.57
CA GLN A 102 -10.19 -4.81 2.38
C GLN A 102 -9.65 -6.07 1.75
N LEU A 103 -8.35 -6.17 1.64
CA LEU A 103 -7.68 -7.40 1.21
C LEU A 103 -7.54 -8.38 2.37
N THR A 104 -7.35 -9.65 2.04
CA THR A 104 -6.86 -10.68 2.95
C THR A 104 -5.51 -11.21 2.46
N TRP A 105 -4.68 -11.73 3.37
CA TRP A 105 -3.31 -12.13 3.02
C TRP A 105 -3.26 -13.28 2.01
N LYS A 106 -3.56 -14.50 2.45
CA LYS A 106 -3.40 -15.74 1.67
C LYS A 106 -4.71 -16.40 1.25
N GLU A 107 -5.82 -15.86 1.69
CA GLU A 107 -7.15 -16.43 1.45
C GLU A 107 -7.63 -16.20 0.01
N GLY A 108 -6.87 -15.44 -0.80
CA GLY A 108 -7.12 -15.24 -2.22
C GLY A 108 -8.35 -14.42 -2.53
N ARG A 109 -8.83 -13.63 -1.57
CA ARG A 109 -10.04 -12.81 -1.69
C ARG A 109 -9.96 -11.49 -0.95
N GLY A 110 -10.80 -10.56 -1.35
CA GLY A 110 -11.06 -9.33 -0.62
C GLY A 110 -12.51 -9.26 -0.14
N LEU A 111 -12.73 -8.39 0.82
CA LEU A 111 -14.01 -8.14 1.49
C LEU A 111 -14.48 -6.72 1.17
N VAL A 112 -15.78 -6.54 0.98
CA VAL A 112 -16.39 -5.24 0.68
C VAL A 112 -17.41 -4.89 1.75
N TYR A 113 -17.36 -3.66 2.26
CA TYR A 113 -18.25 -3.18 3.30
C TYR A 113 -18.99 -1.92 2.85
N ASP A 114 -20.25 -1.79 3.26
CA ASP A 114 -20.98 -0.54 3.17
C ASP A 114 -20.47 0.43 4.24
N ILE A 115 -20.01 1.61 3.86
CA ILE A 115 -19.39 2.55 4.80
C ILE A 115 -20.40 3.16 5.79
N ASN A 116 -21.68 3.32 5.37
CA ASN A 116 -22.69 3.96 6.19
C ASN A 116 -23.27 2.97 7.23
N ARG A 117 -23.62 1.75 6.78
CA ARG A 117 -24.11 0.68 7.65
C ARG A 117 -22.98 0.05 8.46
N PHE A 118 -21.74 0.11 7.94
CA PHE A 118 -20.53 -0.48 8.48
C PHE A 118 -20.71 -1.99 8.68
N GLU A 119 -21.08 -2.67 7.61
CA GLU A 119 -21.30 -4.12 7.55
C GLU A 119 -20.75 -4.69 6.24
N GLN A 120 -20.29 -5.93 6.26
CA GLN A 120 -19.83 -6.61 5.06
C GLN A 120 -21.01 -6.91 4.14
N ILE A 121 -20.87 -6.55 2.86
CA ILE A 121 -21.91 -6.71 1.84
C ILE A 121 -21.52 -7.64 0.70
N GLU A 122 -20.21 -7.81 0.42
CA GLU A 122 -19.73 -8.56 -0.73
C GLU A 122 -18.32 -9.12 -0.48
N THR A 123 -17.89 -10.04 -1.33
CA THR A 123 -16.52 -10.53 -1.43
C THR A 123 -16.09 -10.61 -2.88
N PHE A 124 -14.78 -10.49 -3.16
CA PHE A 124 -14.23 -10.70 -4.49
C PHE A 124 -13.00 -11.59 -4.44
N ASN A 125 -12.73 -12.32 -5.52
CA ASN A 125 -11.57 -13.20 -5.60
C ASN A 125 -10.42 -12.49 -6.31
N TYR A 126 -9.18 -12.83 -5.91
CA TYR A 126 -8.00 -12.41 -6.65
C TYR A 126 -7.91 -13.18 -7.98
N GLY A 127 -7.20 -12.59 -8.95
CA GLY A 127 -6.97 -13.18 -10.25
C GLY A 127 -5.66 -13.97 -10.32
N GLN A 128 -4.61 -13.30 -10.80
CA GLN A 128 -3.28 -13.89 -10.95
C GLN A 128 -2.40 -13.76 -9.71
N SER A 129 -2.61 -12.70 -8.92
CA SER A 129 -1.90 -12.50 -7.67
C SER A 129 -2.26 -13.60 -6.65
N LYS A 130 -1.31 -13.97 -5.79
CA LYS A 130 -1.51 -15.05 -4.81
C LYS A 130 -1.85 -14.54 -3.43
N GLU A 131 -1.41 -13.34 -3.12
CA GLU A 131 -1.58 -12.70 -1.82
C GLU A 131 -2.14 -11.30 -2.00
N GLY A 132 -2.77 -10.75 -0.97
CA GLY A 132 -3.14 -9.36 -0.87
C GLY A 132 -2.29 -8.70 0.21
N TRP A 133 -1.68 -7.54 -0.09
CA TRP A 133 -0.87 -6.79 0.86
C TRP A 133 -1.40 -5.36 1.01
N GLY A 134 -1.10 -4.45 0.11
CA GLY A 134 -1.58 -3.07 0.12
C GLY A 134 -2.63 -2.80 -0.96
N LEU A 135 -3.48 -1.81 -0.72
CA LEU A 135 -4.52 -1.38 -1.66
C LEU A 135 -4.67 0.14 -1.60
N CYS A 136 -4.70 0.80 -2.76
CA CYS A 136 -5.12 2.19 -2.89
C CYS A 136 -5.93 2.37 -4.17
N ASN A 137 -6.53 3.56 -4.38
CA ASN A 137 -7.28 3.87 -5.59
C ASN A 137 -7.00 5.29 -6.09
N ASP A 138 -7.19 5.52 -7.40
CA ASP A 138 -7.09 6.85 -8.04
C ASP A 138 -8.47 7.47 -8.34
N GLY A 139 -9.55 6.87 -7.86
CA GLY A 139 -10.93 7.22 -8.15
C GLY A 139 -11.53 6.47 -9.34
N GLU A 140 -10.71 5.84 -10.18
CA GLU A 140 -11.14 5.11 -11.38
C GLU A 140 -10.84 3.61 -11.31
N LYS A 141 -9.75 3.23 -10.64
CA LYS A 141 -9.30 1.84 -10.47
C LYS A 141 -8.54 1.67 -9.16
N PHE A 142 -8.37 0.42 -8.76
CA PHE A 142 -7.53 0.07 -7.62
C PHE A 142 -6.14 -0.38 -8.05
N TYR A 143 -5.19 -0.15 -7.15
CA TYR A 143 -3.81 -0.63 -7.20
C TYR A 143 -3.57 -1.54 -6.00
N LYS A 144 -3.16 -2.78 -6.24
CA LYS A 144 -2.98 -3.82 -5.23
C LYS A 144 -1.55 -4.33 -5.26
N SER A 145 -0.86 -4.35 -4.14
CA SER A 145 0.41 -5.04 -3.97
C SER A 145 0.21 -6.49 -3.48
N ASP A 146 1.21 -7.34 -3.69
CA ASP A 146 1.22 -8.75 -3.29
C ASP A 146 2.59 -9.20 -2.73
N GLY A 147 3.42 -8.23 -2.29
CA GLY A 147 4.77 -8.46 -1.79
C GLY A 147 5.84 -8.66 -2.87
N THR A 148 5.46 -8.80 -4.12
CA THR A 148 6.40 -8.84 -5.26
C THR A 148 6.76 -7.44 -5.77
N GLU A 149 7.35 -7.35 -6.95
CA GLU A 149 7.52 -6.08 -7.67
C GLU A 149 6.27 -5.66 -8.44
N PHE A 150 5.25 -6.49 -8.50
CA PHE A 150 4.00 -6.17 -9.20
C PHE A 150 3.09 -5.32 -8.34
N ILE A 151 2.45 -4.34 -8.99
CA ILE A 151 1.28 -3.64 -8.50
C ILE A 151 0.17 -3.94 -9.51
N TRP A 152 -0.82 -4.70 -9.08
CA TRP A 152 -1.95 -5.14 -9.89
C TRP A 152 -2.97 -4.03 -10.02
N LEU A 153 -3.48 -3.81 -11.23
CA LEU A 153 -4.52 -2.84 -11.53
C LEU A 153 -5.86 -3.59 -11.57
N LEU A 154 -6.78 -3.22 -10.68
CA LEU A 154 -8.10 -3.82 -10.59
C LEU A 154 -9.14 -2.84 -11.14
N ASN A 155 -10.09 -3.36 -11.90
CA ASN A 155 -11.25 -2.61 -12.35
C ASN A 155 -12.14 -2.23 -11.16
N ALA A 156 -12.51 -0.96 -11.02
CA ALA A 156 -13.27 -0.48 -9.86
C ALA A 156 -14.70 -1.05 -9.75
N ASN A 157 -15.28 -1.53 -10.85
CA ASN A 157 -16.63 -2.06 -10.86
C ASN A 157 -16.66 -3.58 -10.68
N THR A 158 -15.74 -4.30 -11.33
CA THR A 158 -15.71 -5.77 -11.34
C THR A 158 -14.72 -6.36 -10.34
N LEU A 159 -13.78 -5.55 -9.82
CA LEU A 159 -12.67 -5.92 -8.94
C LEU A 159 -11.71 -6.97 -9.57
N ALA A 160 -11.85 -7.22 -10.87
CA ALA A 160 -10.98 -8.12 -11.61
C ALA A 160 -9.59 -7.49 -11.82
N GLU A 161 -8.54 -8.28 -11.66
CA GLU A 161 -7.18 -7.91 -12.04
C GLU A 161 -7.05 -7.86 -13.57
N GLU A 162 -6.91 -6.66 -14.15
CA GLU A 162 -6.84 -6.45 -15.61
C GLU A 162 -5.41 -6.42 -16.15
N SER A 163 -4.51 -5.86 -15.37
CA SER A 163 -3.11 -5.68 -15.75
C SER A 163 -2.23 -5.44 -14.51
N TYR A 164 -0.96 -5.14 -14.74
CA TYR A 164 -0.04 -4.77 -13.66
C TYR A 164 1.02 -3.79 -14.16
N ILE A 165 1.62 -3.06 -13.24
CA ILE A 165 2.88 -2.36 -13.41
C ILE A 165 3.97 -3.06 -12.59
N GLN A 166 5.24 -2.90 -13.00
CA GLN A 166 6.38 -3.43 -12.26
C GLN A 166 7.18 -2.29 -11.66
N ALA A 167 7.44 -2.36 -10.36
CA ALA A 167 8.20 -1.34 -9.64
C ALA A 167 9.71 -1.54 -9.83
N TYR A 168 10.39 -0.54 -10.44
CA TYR A 168 11.81 -0.59 -10.75
C TYR A 168 12.54 0.70 -10.38
N THR A 169 13.73 0.52 -9.79
CA THR A 169 14.75 1.56 -9.66
C THR A 169 15.71 1.51 -10.85
N ASN A 170 16.72 2.36 -10.86
CA ASN A 170 17.85 2.30 -11.81
C ASN A 170 18.78 1.09 -11.60
N LYS A 171 18.61 0.35 -10.51
CA LYS A 171 19.44 -0.83 -10.18
C LYS A 171 18.70 -2.15 -10.39
N GLY A 172 17.37 -2.14 -10.49
CA GLY A 172 16.55 -3.33 -10.65
C GLY A 172 15.19 -3.22 -10.01
N LYS A 173 14.50 -4.35 -9.92
CA LYS A 173 13.16 -4.46 -9.36
C LYS A 173 13.11 -4.14 -7.86
N LEU A 174 12.02 -3.52 -7.42
CA LEU A 174 11.73 -3.28 -6.02
C LEU A 174 10.64 -4.25 -5.55
N THR A 175 10.98 -5.12 -4.62
CA THR A 175 10.06 -6.11 -4.04
C THR A 175 9.68 -5.76 -2.61
N ASN A 176 8.81 -6.57 -2.03
CA ASN A 176 8.25 -6.40 -0.69
C ASN A 176 7.46 -5.09 -0.56
N LEU A 177 6.77 -4.70 -1.63
CA LEU A 177 5.81 -3.61 -1.59
C LEU A 177 4.63 -4.06 -0.74
N ASN A 178 4.30 -3.25 0.27
CA ASN A 178 3.27 -3.55 1.23
C ASN A 178 2.13 -2.53 1.12
N GLU A 179 1.78 -1.88 2.19
CA GLU A 179 0.71 -0.90 2.23
C GLU A 179 0.92 0.21 1.19
N LEU A 180 -0.17 0.60 0.53
CA LEU A 180 -0.18 1.55 -0.57
C LEU A 180 -1.12 2.72 -0.26
N GLU A 181 -0.69 3.93 -0.67
CA GLU A 181 -1.51 5.14 -0.62
C GLU A 181 -1.42 5.93 -1.92
N TRP A 182 -2.54 6.48 -2.38
CA TRP A 182 -2.58 7.35 -3.55
C TRP A 182 -2.38 8.80 -3.16
N VAL A 183 -1.29 9.41 -3.63
CA VAL A 183 -0.93 10.79 -3.29
C VAL A 183 -0.63 11.58 -4.55
N GLU A 184 -1.48 12.54 -4.91
CA GLU A 184 -1.24 13.51 -5.99
C GLU A 184 -0.74 12.89 -7.31
N GLY A 185 -1.34 11.77 -7.72
CA GLY A 185 -1.00 11.11 -8.98
C GLY A 185 0.15 10.11 -8.91
N PHE A 186 0.62 9.78 -7.71
CA PHE A 186 1.65 8.79 -7.44
C PHE A 186 1.17 7.75 -6.43
N ILE A 187 1.71 6.53 -6.53
CA ILE A 187 1.52 5.50 -5.52
C ILE A 187 2.67 5.60 -4.53
N TYR A 188 2.34 5.81 -3.26
CA TYR A 188 3.28 5.71 -2.16
C TYR A 188 3.18 4.27 -1.62
N ALA A 189 4.31 3.61 -1.46
CA ALA A 189 4.33 2.21 -1.06
C ALA A 189 5.29 1.99 0.11
N ASN A 190 4.78 1.45 1.21
CA ASN A 190 5.64 0.91 2.26
C ASN A 190 6.44 -0.27 1.71
N ARG A 191 7.71 -0.35 2.06
CA ARG A 191 8.51 -1.53 1.81
C ARG A 191 8.62 -2.35 3.09
N TYR A 192 8.09 -3.57 3.10
CA TYR A 192 8.07 -4.44 4.28
C TYR A 192 9.46 -4.61 4.90
N GLN A 193 9.54 -4.49 6.22
CA GLN A 193 10.76 -4.53 7.03
C GLN A 193 11.79 -3.42 6.70
N LYS A 194 11.37 -2.36 6.04
CA LYS A 194 12.20 -1.17 5.79
C LYS A 194 11.50 0.08 6.30
N ASN A 195 12.29 1.10 6.59
CA ASN A 195 11.79 2.39 7.06
C ASN A 195 11.63 3.40 5.90
N GLY A 196 11.61 2.92 4.67
CA GLY A 196 11.47 3.75 3.48
C GLY A 196 10.14 3.52 2.78
N VAL A 197 9.58 4.61 2.28
CA VAL A 197 8.40 4.63 1.43
C VAL A 197 8.81 4.98 0.01
N ALA A 198 8.50 4.12 -0.96
CA ALA A 198 8.76 4.37 -2.36
C ALA A 198 7.64 5.21 -2.99
N ILE A 199 8.00 6.22 -3.77
CA ILE A 199 7.08 7.01 -4.59
C ILE A 199 7.17 6.47 -6.02
N ILE A 200 6.08 5.88 -6.49
CA ILE A 200 6.02 5.09 -7.71
C ILE A 200 5.15 5.80 -8.74
N ASN A 201 5.67 5.95 -9.95
CA ASN A 201 4.91 6.47 -11.07
C ASN A 201 3.94 5.38 -11.59
N PRO A 202 2.61 5.59 -11.51
CA PRO A 202 1.63 4.57 -11.87
C PRO A 202 1.58 4.27 -13.38
N LYS A 203 2.16 5.13 -14.22
CA LYS A 203 2.16 4.93 -15.68
C LYS A 203 3.19 3.91 -16.15
N ASN A 204 4.29 3.72 -15.39
CA ASN A 204 5.41 2.90 -15.85
C ASN A 204 6.12 2.11 -14.74
N GLY A 205 5.73 2.29 -13.45
CA GLY A 205 6.35 1.62 -12.32
C GLY A 205 7.72 2.18 -11.89
N ALA A 206 8.17 3.28 -12.48
CA ALA A 206 9.44 3.90 -12.10
C ALA A 206 9.37 4.43 -10.66
N ILE A 207 10.38 4.12 -9.86
CA ILE A 207 10.55 4.72 -8.54
C ILE A 207 11.15 6.11 -8.73
N GLU A 208 10.36 7.14 -8.49
CA GLU A 208 10.77 8.55 -8.65
C GLU A 208 11.56 9.05 -7.45
N ALA A 209 11.11 8.66 -6.26
CA ALA A 209 11.76 9.04 -5.01
C ALA A 209 11.53 8.00 -3.90
N VAL A 210 12.26 8.15 -2.80
CA VAL A 210 12.07 7.41 -1.56
C VAL A 210 12.04 8.41 -0.41
N ILE A 211 11.06 8.28 0.48
CA ILE A 211 11.01 9.02 1.74
C ILE A 211 11.70 8.16 2.80
N ASP A 212 12.68 8.71 3.53
CA ASP A 212 13.40 8.01 4.59
C ASP A 212 12.78 8.31 5.97
N PHE A 213 12.04 7.35 6.52
CA PHE A 213 11.42 7.41 7.85
C PHE A 213 12.20 6.69 8.95
N LYS A 214 13.51 6.45 8.76
CA LYS A 214 14.35 5.66 9.69
C LYS A 214 14.24 6.08 11.16
N ASP A 215 14.05 7.37 11.43
CA ASP A 215 14.04 7.90 12.79
C ASP A 215 12.65 7.86 13.46
N LEU A 216 11.58 7.57 12.68
CA LEU A 216 10.20 7.65 13.17
C LEU A 216 9.93 6.60 14.26
N LYS A 217 10.38 5.36 14.06
CA LYS A 217 10.23 4.26 15.02
C LYS A 217 10.88 4.54 16.38
N SER A 218 11.89 5.40 16.43
CA SER A 218 12.54 5.77 17.69
C SER A 218 11.68 6.71 18.57
N LYS A 219 10.62 7.29 18.00
CA LYS A 219 9.74 8.27 18.66
C LYS A 219 8.48 7.65 19.25
N VAL A 220 8.28 6.33 19.09
CA VAL A 220 7.18 5.57 19.68
C VAL A 220 7.64 4.82 20.93
N THR A 221 6.68 4.47 21.79
CA THR A 221 6.98 3.72 23.01
C THR A 221 7.45 2.31 22.69
N LYS A 222 8.57 1.92 23.29
CA LYS A 222 9.11 0.57 23.14
C LYS A 222 8.36 -0.44 23.97
N HIS A 223 7.91 -1.53 23.36
CA HIS A 223 7.27 -2.68 24.01
C HIS A 223 7.50 -3.95 23.20
N ASN A 224 7.21 -5.12 23.79
CA ASN A 224 7.55 -6.42 23.19
C ASN A 224 6.84 -6.72 21.86
N GLY A 225 5.69 -6.08 21.59
CA GLY A 225 4.93 -6.26 20.35
C GLY A 225 5.24 -5.23 19.27
N LEU A 226 6.12 -4.24 19.55
CA LEU A 226 6.42 -3.15 18.61
C LEU A 226 7.05 -3.68 17.32
N ASP A 227 6.39 -3.45 16.17
CA ASP A 227 6.83 -3.99 14.88
C ASP A 227 7.16 -2.87 13.87
N VAL A 228 7.11 -3.13 12.59
CA VAL A 228 7.64 -2.27 11.52
C VAL A 228 6.71 -1.11 11.17
N LEU A 229 7.29 -0.11 10.51
CA LEU A 229 6.58 0.94 9.80
C LEU A 229 5.61 0.31 8.79
N ASN A 230 4.34 0.64 8.89
CA ASN A 230 3.29 0.28 7.93
C ASN A 230 2.02 1.08 8.20
N GLY A 231 1.39 1.59 7.15
CA GLY A 231 0.19 2.42 7.22
C GLY A 231 0.48 3.88 6.92
N MET A 232 -0.13 4.36 5.82
CA MET A 232 -0.08 5.76 5.41
C MET A 232 -1.48 6.20 4.99
N ALA A 233 -1.81 7.48 5.27
CA ALA A 233 -3.02 8.10 4.78
C ALA A 233 -2.75 9.55 4.39
N TYR A 234 -3.08 9.95 3.18
CA TYR A 234 -2.93 11.31 2.71
C TYR A 234 -4.17 12.15 3.05
N ASN A 235 -3.96 13.28 3.70
CA ASN A 235 -5.02 14.24 3.93
C ASN A 235 -4.95 15.39 2.92
N PRO A 236 -5.83 15.42 1.90
CA PRO A 236 -5.78 16.44 0.86
C PRO A 236 -6.14 17.85 1.36
N LYS A 237 -6.77 17.99 2.54
CA LYS A 237 -7.11 19.30 3.11
C LYS A 237 -5.89 20.01 3.71
N THR A 238 -4.96 19.24 4.27
CA THR A 238 -3.75 19.78 4.93
C THR A 238 -2.51 19.55 4.07
N GLU A 239 -2.63 18.78 2.98
CA GLU A 239 -1.53 18.35 2.11
C GLU A 239 -0.42 17.66 2.93
N THR A 240 -0.84 16.86 3.92
CA THR A 240 0.06 16.12 4.81
C THR A 240 -0.17 14.63 4.71
N LEU A 241 0.88 13.86 5.01
CA LEU A 241 0.81 12.41 5.09
C LEU A 241 0.76 11.99 6.56
N PHE A 242 -0.19 11.13 6.90
CA PHE A 242 -0.25 10.48 8.19
C PHE A 242 0.45 9.14 8.11
N VAL A 243 1.31 8.83 9.08
CA VAL A 243 2.18 7.65 9.04
C VAL A 243 2.20 6.98 10.41
N THR A 244 2.05 5.66 10.43
CA THR A 244 2.13 4.85 11.63
C THR A 244 2.92 3.56 11.37
N GLY A 245 2.83 2.60 12.27
CA GLY A 245 3.40 1.27 12.13
C GLY A 245 2.62 0.25 12.94
N LYS A 246 2.93 -1.01 12.70
CA LYS A 246 2.30 -2.15 13.35
C LYS A 246 2.57 -2.08 14.86
N ARG A 247 1.48 -1.98 15.64
CA ARG A 247 1.50 -1.86 17.11
C ARG A 247 2.25 -0.61 17.62
N TRP A 248 2.24 0.48 16.84
CA TRP A 248 2.75 1.77 17.30
C TRP A 248 1.69 2.49 18.14
N ASP A 249 2.13 3.25 19.15
CA ASP A 249 1.28 4.07 20.01
C ASP A 249 1.05 5.48 19.47
N LYS A 250 1.58 5.78 18.26
CA LYS A 250 1.50 7.10 17.63
C LYS A 250 1.20 7.03 16.15
N LEU A 251 0.35 7.98 15.73
CA LEU A 251 0.10 8.35 14.35
C LEU A 251 0.76 9.72 14.12
N PHE A 252 1.73 9.80 13.20
CA PHE A 252 2.45 11.03 12.90
C PHE A 252 1.86 11.72 11.68
N GLU A 253 1.51 12.98 11.81
CA GLU A 253 1.23 13.85 10.68
C GLU A 253 2.53 14.49 10.21
N VAL A 254 2.91 14.27 8.95
CA VAL A 254 4.18 14.74 8.40
C VAL A 254 3.98 15.51 7.11
N ARG A 255 4.83 16.51 6.88
CA ARG A 255 4.99 17.18 5.60
C ARG A 255 6.22 16.65 4.89
N ILE A 256 6.07 16.25 3.63
CA ILE A 256 7.17 15.72 2.83
C ILE A 256 7.98 16.89 2.24
N ILE A 257 9.28 16.86 2.41
CA ILE A 257 10.24 17.84 1.91
C ILE A 257 10.90 17.24 0.66
N LYS A 258 10.52 17.78 -0.50
CA LYS A 258 11.06 17.36 -1.81
C LYS A 258 12.37 18.10 -2.05
N ASN A 259 13.51 17.40 -1.94
CA ASN A 259 14.87 17.93 -2.21
C ASN A 259 15.21 17.97 -3.70
#